data_a6e66ac199d1954859533488f85e7711
#
_entry.id   a6e66ac199d1954859533488f85e7711
#
_cell.length_a   1.000
_cell.length_b   1.000
_cell.length_c   1.000
_cell.angle_alpha   90.00
_cell.angle_beta   90.00
_cell.angle_gamma   90.00
#
_symmetry.space_group_name_H-M   'P 1'
#
loop_
_entity.id
_entity.type
_entity.pdbx_description
1 polymer ?
#
loop_
_entity_poly.entity_id
_entity_poly.type
_entity_poly.pdbx_seq_one_letter_code
_entity_poly.pdbx_strand_id
1 'polypeptide(L)'
;MDREQRERYSRQILFAQIGEKGQEKLLSSSAVLVGCGALGTMVAGLMVRAGLGRLRIIDRDFVEPSNLQRQTLFDEADAQDALPKAVAAGNHLRAINSDVQVDSIVGDLTSRNALELLSGFPLILDGTDNFETRLLLNDAAISLHIPWIYAAAVGSYGLTITIRPGETACLACLLEGDGKQAGIIAETTCDTVGVLGPVVGVIASIEAGEAIKLLSGNSEALHNRLVSCDIWSGRFQHIRVARNPDCRACVRGELRYLDGEAQPHITMCGRDSVQIHERRRQLDLAELARRVAGGSEGDVRNNEFLLRFRIPPYEMTIFADGRAIVKGTKDPAVARSLYARYIGS
;
A
#
# COMPACT_ATOMS: atom_id res chain seq x y z
N MET A 1 -10.47 -24.89 14.55
CA MET A 1 -8.99 -25.05 14.48
C MET A 1 -8.60 -26.52 14.67
N ASP A 2 -7.68 -27.05 13.85
CA ASP A 2 -7.06 -28.35 14.06
C ASP A 2 -5.91 -28.29 15.10
N ARG A 3 -5.19 -29.41 15.29
CA ARG A 3 -4.14 -29.51 16.31
C ARG A 3 -2.90 -28.66 15.95
N GLU A 4 -2.51 -28.61 14.66
CA GLU A 4 -1.34 -27.86 14.20
C GLU A 4 -1.58 -26.36 14.33
N GLN A 5 -2.77 -25.89 13.97
CA GLN A 5 -3.18 -24.50 14.14
C GLN A 5 -3.21 -24.11 15.62
N ARG A 6 -3.71 -24.97 16.52
CA ARG A 6 -3.70 -24.71 17.98
C ARG A 6 -2.28 -24.60 18.53
N GLU A 7 -1.36 -25.41 18.04
CA GLU A 7 0.04 -25.35 18.44
C GLU A 7 0.68 -24.06 17.90
N ARG A 8 0.51 -23.74 16.62
CA ARG A 8 1.03 -22.54 15.96
C ARG A 8 0.61 -21.26 16.68
N TYR A 9 -0.67 -21.14 17.00
CA TYR A 9 -1.23 -19.93 17.62
C TYR A 9 -1.35 -20.02 19.15
N SER A 10 -0.77 -21.02 19.78
CA SER A 10 -0.91 -21.27 21.22
C SER A 10 -0.61 -20.06 22.11
N ARG A 11 0.42 -19.29 21.79
CA ARG A 11 0.80 -18.10 22.56
C ARG A 11 -0.18 -16.95 22.37
N GLN A 12 -0.76 -16.80 21.19
CA GLN A 12 -1.78 -15.79 20.89
C GLN A 12 -3.13 -16.16 21.52
N ILE A 13 -3.49 -17.45 21.53
CA ILE A 13 -4.69 -17.97 22.17
C ILE A 13 -4.67 -17.78 23.69
N LEU A 14 -3.50 -17.90 24.31
CA LEU A 14 -3.35 -17.66 25.77
C LEU A 14 -3.60 -16.18 26.16
N PHE A 15 -3.52 -15.26 25.23
CA PHE A 15 -3.90 -13.88 25.51
C PHE A 15 -5.42 -13.78 25.59
N ALA A 16 -5.94 -13.55 26.81
CA ALA A 16 -7.35 -13.70 27.17
C ALA A 16 -8.32 -12.89 26.28
N GLN A 17 -7.88 -11.73 25.78
CA GLN A 17 -8.69 -10.88 24.90
C GLN A 17 -8.88 -11.49 23.51
N ILE A 18 -8.00 -12.36 23.06
CA ILE A 18 -8.15 -13.11 21.80
C ILE A 18 -8.81 -14.48 22.10
N GLY A 19 -8.18 -15.32 22.90
CA GLY A 19 -8.66 -16.66 23.20
C GLY A 19 -8.84 -17.52 21.95
N GLU A 20 -9.42 -18.71 22.10
CA GLU A 20 -9.73 -19.60 20.97
C GLU A 20 -10.73 -18.96 20.00
N LYS A 21 -11.79 -18.34 20.53
CA LYS A 21 -12.86 -17.74 19.71
C LYS A 21 -12.37 -16.57 18.85
N GLY A 22 -11.50 -15.73 19.39
CA GLY A 22 -10.91 -14.64 18.63
C GLY A 22 -9.96 -15.15 17.54
N GLN A 23 -9.19 -16.20 17.84
CA GLN A 23 -8.33 -16.85 16.86
C GLN A 23 -9.13 -17.52 15.74
N GLU A 24 -10.22 -18.19 16.03
CA GLU A 24 -11.11 -18.78 15.02
C GLU A 24 -11.73 -17.71 14.10
N LYS A 25 -12.15 -16.58 14.67
CA LYS A 25 -12.62 -15.43 13.86
C LYS A 25 -11.52 -14.90 12.94
N LEU A 26 -10.30 -14.77 13.45
CA LEU A 26 -9.18 -14.28 12.66
C LEU A 26 -8.84 -15.22 11.49
N LEU A 27 -8.81 -16.53 11.73
CA LEU A 27 -8.61 -17.58 10.73
C LEU A 27 -9.70 -17.59 9.64
N SER A 28 -10.92 -17.18 9.98
CA SER A 28 -12.03 -17.07 9.02
C SER A 28 -12.16 -15.68 8.39
N SER A 29 -11.35 -14.72 8.82
CA SER A 29 -11.41 -13.34 8.35
C SER A 29 -10.47 -13.09 7.17
N SER A 30 -10.67 -11.94 6.54
CA SER A 30 -9.82 -11.48 5.44
C SER A 30 -9.53 -9.99 5.54
N ALA A 31 -8.47 -9.54 4.87
CA ALA A 31 -8.16 -8.13 4.72
C ALA A 31 -7.56 -7.84 3.33
N VAL A 32 -7.69 -6.60 2.88
CA VAL A 32 -6.99 -6.12 1.70
C VAL A 32 -5.96 -5.06 2.12
N LEU A 33 -4.72 -5.28 1.71
CA LEU A 33 -3.59 -4.38 1.93
C LEU A 33 -3.30 -3.65 0.62
N VAL A 34 -3.33 -2.33 0.66
CA VAL A 34 -2.98 -1.47 -0.47
C VAL A 34 -1.62 -0.84 -0.22
N GLY A 35 -0.68 -1.12 -1.10
CA GLY A 35 0.73 -0.80 -0.93
C GLY A 35 1.51 -1.85 -0.14
N CYS A 36 2.57 -2.38 -0.73
CA CYS A 36 3.48 -3.35 -0.10
C CYS A 36 4.90 -2.79 -0.01
N GLY A 37 4.97 -1.53 0.43
CA GLY A 37 6.21 -0.84 0.74
C GLY A 37 6.70 -1.09 2.16
N ALA A 38 7.26 -0.05 2.80
CA ALA A 38 7.82 -0.16 4.14
C ALA A 38 6.78 -0.58 5.20
N LEU A 39 5.64 0.12 5.27
CA LEU A 39 4.53 -0.23 6.17
C LEU A 39 3.90 -1.57 5.78
N GLY A 40 3.53 -1.70 4.51
CA GLY A 40 2.79 -2.86 4.02
C GLY A 40 3.52 -4.19 4.22
N THR A 41 4.84 -4.26 4.01
CA THR A 41 5.61 -5.49 4.25
C THR A 41 5.57 -5.93 5.71
N MET A 42 5.66 -4.99 6.65
CA MET A 42 5.59 -5.29 8.08
C MET A 42 4.19 -5.69 8.51
N VAL A 43 3.17 -4.95 8.09
CA VAL A 43 1.75 -5.27 8.40
C VAL A 43 1.38 -6.63 7.83
N ALA A 44 1.71 -6.93 6.57
CA ALA A 44 1.44 -8.22 5.94
C ALA A 44 2.09 -9.37 6.71
N GLY A 45 3.37 -9.22 7.09
CA GLY A 45 4.10 -10.19 7.88
C GLY A 45 3.45 -10.45 9.25
N LEU A 46 3.00 -9.40 9.94
CA LEU A 46 2.31 -9.52 11.23
C LEU A 46 0.95 -10.19 11.10
N MET A 47 0.14 -9.81 10.10
CA MET A 47 -1.19 -10.36 9.89
C MET A 47 -1.15 -11.84 9.51
N VAL A 48 -0.23 -12.24 8.63
CA VAL A 48 -0.05 -13.65 8.22
C VAL A 48 0.45 -14.50 9.38
N ARG A 49 1.38 -13.97 10.19
CA ARG A 49 1.86 -14.65 11.40
C ARG A 49 0.77 -14.78 12.46
N ALA A 50 -0.13 -13.80 12.57
CA ALA A 50 -1.28 -13.86 13.47
C ALA A 50 -2.38 -14.85 13.03
N GLY A 51 -2.31 -15.36 11.80
CA GLY A 51 -3.26 -16.33 11.27
C GLY A 51 -4.50 -15.69 10.65
N LEU A 52 -4.34 -14.56 9.95
CA LEU A 52 -5.41 -14.05 9.08
C LEU A 52 -5.71 -15.07 7.99
N GLY A 53 -6.99 -15.44 7.78
CA GLY A 53 -7.35 -16.50 6.83
C GLY A 53 -7.02 -16.15 5.38
N ARG A 54 -7.26 -14.89 4.96
CA ARG A 54 -6.95 -14.42 3.60
C ARG A 54 -6.42 -12.99 3.60
N LEU A 55 -5.35 -12.76 2.88
CA LEU A 55 -4.78 -11.43 2.63
C LEU A 55 -4.68 -11.16 1.13
N ARG A 56 -5.33 -10.09 0.65
CA ARG A 56 -5.08 -9.55 -0.69
C ARG A 56 -4.04 -8.44 -0.57
N ILE A 57 -3.05 -8.45 -1.44
CA ILE A 57 -2.01 -7.42 -1.54
C ILE A 57 -2.11 -6.77 -2.92
N ILE A 58 -2.24 -5.45 -2.96
CA ILE A 58 -2.28 -4.65 -4.19
C ILE A 58 -1.07 -3.74 -4.18
N ASP A 59 -0.14 -3.94 -5.09
CA ASP A 59 1.03 -3.07 -5.28
C ASP A 59 1.45 -3.07 -6.75
N ARG A 60 1.83 -1.90 -7.24
CA ARG A 60 2.22 -1.68 -8.64
C ARG A 60 3.72 -1.75 -8.89
N ASP A 61 4.53 -1.60 -7.82
CA ASP A 61 5.97 -1.45 -7.89
C ASP A 61 6.70 -2.80 -7.92
N PHE A 62 7.99 -2.73 -8.18
CA PHE A 62 8.92 -3.85 -8.09
C PHE A 62 9.97 -3.60 -7.00
N VAL A 63 10.64 -4.67 -6.59
CA VAL A 63 11.68 -4.60 -5.54
C VAL A 63 12.94 -3.98 -6.10
N GLU A 64 13.50 -2.99 -5.35
CA GLU A 64 14.78 -2.34 -5.66
C GLU A 64 15.73 -2.47 -4.48
N PRO A 65 17.07 -2.47 -4.69
CA PRO A 65 18.04 -2.54 -3.59
C PRO A 65 17.84 -1.43 -2.54
N SER A 66 17.40 -0.23 -2.96
CA SER A 66 17.08 0.90 -2.07
C SER A 66 15.89 0.65 -1.15
N ASN A 67 15.12 -0.39 -1.39
CA ASN A 67 13.96 -0.77 -0.57
C ASN A 67 14.37 -1.63 0.63
N LEU A 68 15.41 -2.44 0.51
CA LEU A 68 15.77 -3.51 1.45
C LEU A 68 16.04 -3.02 2.87
N GLN A 69 16.50 -1.78 3.04
CA GLN A 69 16.79 -1.22 4.36
C GLN A 69 15.54 -1.02 5.24
N ARG A 70 14.31 -1.07 4.68
CA ARG A 70 13.06 -0.85 5.42
C ARG A 70 11.87 -1.71 4.99
N GLN A 71 11.95 -2.44 3.88
CA GLN A 71 10.90 -3.31 3.37
C GLN A 71 11.24 -4.77 3.72
N THR A 72 10.81 -5.20 4.90
CA THR A 72 11.34 -6.37 5.62
C THR A 72 10.97 -7.74 5.04
N LEU A 73 10.04 -7.82 4.11
CA LEU A 73 9.72 -9.08 3.43
C LEU A 73 10.64 -9.39 2.25
N PHE A 74 11.40 -8.40 1.77
CA PHE A 74 12.19 -8.55 0.54
C PHE A 74 13.66 -8.79 0.85
N ASP A 75 14.32 -9.52 -0.03
CA ASP A 75 15.74 -9.81 0.03
C ASP A 75 16.49 -9.37 -1.26
N GLU A 76 17.81 -9.63 -1.30
CA GLU A 76 18.64 -9.26 -2.44
C GLU A 76 18.27 -10.03 -3.71
N ALA A 77 17.77 -11.27 -3.60
CA ALA A 77 17.35 -12.05 -4.77
C ALA A 77 16.12 -11.43 -5.42
N ASP A 78 15.12 -11.00 -4.62
CA ASP A 78 13.95 -10.29 -5.14
C ASP A 78 14.34 -9.02 -5.92
N ALA A 79 15.33 -8.28 -5.39
CA ALA A 79 15.83 -7.05 -6.02
C ALA A 79 16.65 -7.32 -7.28
N GLN A 80 17.43 -8.41 -7.32
CA GLN A 80 18.19 -8.83 -8.50
C GLN A 80 17.26 -9.26 -9.63
N ASP A 81 16.21 -10.02 -9.29
CA ASP A 81 15.20 -10.50 -10.23
C ASP A 81 14.16 -9.42 -10.59
N ALA A 82 14.22 -8.25 -9.95
CA ALA A 82 13.26 -7.16 -10.11
C ALA A 82 11.80 -7.65 -9.99
N LEU A 83 11.52 -8.49 -8.98
CA LEU A 83 10.19 -9.03 -8.79
C LEU A 83 9.19 -7.94 -8.42
N PRO A 84 7.93 -8.00 -8.92
CA PRO A 84 6.87 -7.16 -8.41
C PRO A 84 6.69 -7.34 -6.91
N LYS A 85 6.56 -6.25 -6.16
CA LYS A 85 6.44 -6.29 -4.69
C LYS A 85 5.32 -7.20 -4.20
N ALA A 86 4.15 -7.14 -4.85
CA ALA A 86 3.02 -8.00 -4.48
C ALA A 86 3.34 -9.50 -4.66
N VAL A 87 4.09 -9.86 -5.71
CA VAL A 87 4.49 -11.26 -5.99
C VAL A 87 5.54 -11.73 -5.01
N ALA A 88 6.63 -10.95 -4.82
CA ALA A 88 7.69 -11.27 -3.87
C ALA A 88 7.12 -11.42 -2.45
N ALA A 89 6.29 -10.46 -2.00
CA ALA A 89 5.61 -10.56 -0.70
C ALA A 89 4.75 -11.82 -0.60
N GLY A 90 3.97 -12.14 -1.62
CA GLY A 90 3.15 -13.36 -1.64
C GLY A 90 3.97 -14.63 -1.49
N ASN A 91 5.14 -14.72 -2.14
CA ASN A 91 6.05 -15.85 -2.03
C ASN A 91 6.59 -16.02 -0.60
N HIS A 92 7.12 -14.95 -0.03
CA HIS A 92 7.64 -14.96 1.33
C HIS A 92 6.56 -15.23 2.38
N LEU A 93 5.37 -14.65 2.23
CA LEU A 93 4.26 -14.85 3.16
C LEU A 93 3.73 -16.28 3.15
N ARG A 94 3.64 -16.93 1.99
CA ARG A 94 3.27 -18.36 1.90
C ARG A 94 4.32 -19.26 2.55
N ALA A 95 5.60 -18.90 2.47
CA ALA A 95 6.66 -19.61 3.17
C ALA A 95 6.61 -19.42 4.71
N ILE A 96 6.12 -18.27 5.17
CA ILE A 96 5.90 -17.99 6.60
C ILE A 96 4.71 -18.78 7.16
N ASN A 97 3.59 -18.81 6.42
CA ASN A 97 2.37 -19.48 6.84
C ASN A 97 1.55 -19.93 5.63
N SER A 98 1.64 -21.22 5.33
CA SER A 98 0.98 -21.85 4.19
C SER A 98 -0.55 -21.96 4.33
N ASP A 99 -1.09 -21.83 5.56
CA ASP A 99 -2.53 -21.88 5.82
C ASP A 99 -3.24 -20.58 5.38
N VAL A 100 -2.50 -19.50 5.21
CA VAL A 100 -3.06 -18.21 4.82
C VAL A 100 -3.14 -18.07 3.30
N GLN A 101 -4.34 -17.82 2.79
CA GLN A 101 -4.51 -17.51 1.38
C GLN A 101 -3.96 -16.10 1.07
N VAL A 102 -2.95 -16.00 0.22
CA VAL A 102 -2.39 -14.72 -0.22
C VAL A 102 -2.69 -14.48 -1.69
N ASP A 103 -3.48 -13.44 -1.98
CA ASP A 103 -3.81 -12.96 -3.33
C ASP A 103 -2.87 -11.80 -3.68
N SER A 104 -1.97 -11.99 -4.63
CA SER A 104 -1.04 -10.96 -5.09
C SER A 104 -1.55 -10.27 -6.35
N ILE A 105 -1.85 -8.98 -6.28
CA ILE A 105 -2.32 -8.16 -7.40
C ILE A 105 -1.22 -7.17 -7.77
N VAL A 106 -0.61 -7.37 -8.95
CA VAL A 106 0.35 -6.42 -9.52
C VAL A 106 -0.44 -5.35 -10.27
N GLY A 107 -0.65 -4.22 -9.64
CA GLY A 107 -1.47 -3.17 -10.24
C GLY A 107 -1.60 -1.94 -9.37
N ASP A 108 -2.12 -0.89 -10.00
CA ASP A 108 -2.42 0.38 -9.35
C ASP A 108 -3.87 0.41 -8.87
N LEU A 109 -4.10 0.97 -7.68
CA LEU A 109 -5.45 1.27 -7.24
C LEU A 109 -5.88 2.60 -7.86
N THR A 110 -6.96 2.57 -8.60
CA THR A 110 -7.51 3.73 -9.33
C THR A 110 -9.01 3.88 -9.05
N SER A 111 -9.58 5.04 -9.36
CA SER A 111 -11.04 5.24 -9.25
C SER A 111 -11.87 4.21 -10.04
N ARG A 112 -11.30 3.62 -11.09
CA ARG A 112 -11.99 2.65 -11.96
C ARG A 112 -12.07 1.24 -11.39
N ASN A 113 -11.10 0.85 -10.54
CA ASN A 113 -10.99 -0.51 -10.02
C ASN A 113 -11.08 -0.60 -8.49
N ALA A 114 -11.09 0.53 -7.78
CA ALA A 114 -11.06 0.56 -6.33
C ALA A 114 -12.22 -0.22 -5.70
N LEU A 115 -13.45 0.01 -6.17
CA LEU A 115 -14.61 -0.69 -5.63
C LEU A 115 -14.54 -2.20 -5.89
N GLU A 116 -14.12 -2.63 -7.08
CA GLU A 116 -13.96 -4.04 -7.42
C GLU A 116 -12.89 -4.72 -6.56
N LEU A 117 -11.72 -4.08 -6.42
CA LEU A 117 -10.59 -4.68 -5.73
C LEU A 117 -10.75 -4.71 -4.21
N LEU A 118 -11.50 -3.76 -3.64
CA LEU A 118 -11.69 -3.64 -2.20
C LEU A 118 -12.96 -4.34 -1.69
N SER A 119 -13.97 -4.55 -2.55
CA SER A 119 -15.22 -5.18 -2.14
C SER A 119 -15.04 -6.63 -1.67
N GLY A 120 -15.89 -7.04 -0.71
CA GLY A 120 -15.86 -8.39 -0.15
C GLY A 120 -14.79 -8.62 0.93
N PHE A 121 -14.04 -7.59 1.32
CA PHE A 121 -13.13 -7.63 2.46
C PHE A 121 -13.69 -6.81 3.63
N PRO A 122 -13.64 -7.33 4.86
CA PRO A 122 -14.15 -6.61 6.04
C PRO A 122 -13.20 -5.52 6.55
N LEU A 123 -11.98 -5.42 6.01
CA LEU A 123 -10.96 -4.47 6.46
C LEU A 123 -10.00 -4.09 5.33
N ILE A 124 -9.68 -2.80 5.25
CA ILE A 124 -8.62 -2.24 4.40
C ILE A 124 -7.44 -1.84 5.29
N LEU A 125 -6.22 -2.21 4.89
CA LEU A 125 -4.95 -1.85 5.52
C LEU A 125 -4.16 -0.90 4.60
N ASP A 126 -3.61 0.17 5.17
CA ASP A 126 -2.91 1.22 4.41
C ASP A 126 -1.38 1.05 4.46
N GLY A 127 -0.81 0.47 3.42
CA GLY A 127 0.64 0.43 3.19
C GLY A 127 1.13 1.49 2.19
N THR A 128 0.30 2.47 1.82
CA THR A 128 0.62 3.46 0.77
C THR A 128 1.56 4.56 1.26
N ASP A 129 2.17 5.26 0.32
CA ASP A 129 3.10 6.36 0.58
C ASP A 129 2.64 7.72 0.01
N ASN A 130 1.44 7.79 -0.58
CA ASN A 130 0.94 9.00 -1.21
C ASN A 130 -0.49 9.34 -0.80
N PHE A 131 -0.78 10.64 -0.70
CA PHE A 131 -2.07 11.13 -0.22
C PHE A 131 -3.22 10.89 -1.18
N GLU A 132 -2.96 10.81 -2.45
CA GLU A 132 -3.98 10.61 -3.44
C GLU A 132 -4.61 9.21 -3.33
N THR A 133 -3.78 8.17 -3.28
CA THR A 133 -4.28 6.81 -3.02
C THR A 133 -4.99 6.73 -1.68
N ARG A 134 -4.52 7.44 -0.64
CA ARG A 134 -5.17 7.50 0.67
C ARG A 134 -6.54 8.15 0.63
N LEU A 135 -6.70 9.23 -0.13
CA LEU A 135 -7.99 9.89 -0.30
C LEU A 135 -8.95 9.05 -1.15
N LEU A 136 -8.43 8.32 -2.14
CA LEU A 136 -9.20 7.31 -2.86
C LEU A 136 -9.64 6.16 -1.95
N LEU A 137 -8.74 5.66 -1.08
CA LEU A 137 -9.09 4.64 -0.07
C LEU A 137 -10.16 5.16 0.89
N ASN A 138 -10.05 6.41 1.35
CA ASN A 138 -11.06 7.04 2.20
C ASN A 138 -12.43 7.07 1.53
N ASP A 139 -12.49 7.51 0.27
CA ASP A 139 -13.73 7.61 -0.48
C ASP A 139 -14.32 6.22 -0.76
N ALA A 140 -13.49 5.24 -1.16
CA ALA A 140 -13.91 3.86 -1.39
C ALA A 140 -14.38 3.18 -0.08
N ALA A 141 -13.67 3.38 1.03
CA ALA A 141 -14.06 2.85 2.35
C ALA A 141 -15.42 3.40 2.80
N ILE A 142 -15.68 4.69 2.58
CA ILE A 142 -16.98 5.32 2.85
C ILE A 142 -18.06 4.70 1.96
N SER A 143 -17.83 4.60 0.66
CA SER A 143 -18.78 4.04 -0.31
C SER A 143 -19.14 2.58 0.00
N LEU A 144 -18.15 1.77 0.35
CA LEU A 144 -18.32 0.34 0.64
C LEU A 144 -18.70 0.06 2.11
N HIS A 145 -18.68 1.08 2.98
CA HIS A 145 -18.89 0.94 4.44
C HIS A 145 -17.89 -0.05 5.09
N ILE A 146 -16.65 -0.07 4.60
CA ILE A 146 -15.59 -0.95 5.09
C ILE A 146 -14.66 -0.15 6.03
N PRO A 147 -14.39 -0.62 7.26
CA PRO A 147 -13.35 -0.05 8.09
C PRO A 147 -11.98 -0.08 7.40
N TRP A 148 -11.19 0.98 7.61
CA TRP A 148 -9.82 0.98 7.16
C TRP A 148 -8.89 1.59 8.21
N ILE A 149 -7.65 1.14 8.21
CA ILE A 149 -6.65 1.64 9.13
C ILE A 149 -5.65 2.46 8.33
N TYR A 150 -5.71 3.78 8.53
CA TYR A 150 -4.74 4.71 7.96
C TYR A 150 -3.42 4.60 8.69
N ALA A 151 -2.32 4.52 7.95
CA ALA A 151 -0.97 4.55 8.49
C ALA A 151 -0.03 5.39 7.63
N ALA A 152 0.86 6.14 8.28
CA ALA A 152 1.87 6.95 7.61
C ALA A 152 3.15 7.01 8.43
N ALA A 153 4.30 7.05 7.74
CA ALA A 153 5.61 7.24 8.37
C ALA A 153 6.49 8.12 7.48
N VAL A 154 7.18 9.10 8.06
CA VAL A 154 8.12 9.99 7.39
C VAL A 154 9.17 10.48 8.37
N GLY A 155 10.45 10.50 8.00
CA GLY A 155 11.54 10.82 8.92
C GLY A 155 11.57 9.85 10.10
N SER A 156 11.43 10.37 11.31
CA SER A 156 11.27 9.62 12.57
C SER A 156 9.83 9.62 13.08
N TYR A 157 8.92 10.20 12.32
CA TYR A 157 7.54 10.47 12.71
C TYR A 157 6.57 9.50 12.06
N GLY A 158 5.57 9.06 12.80
CA GLY A 158 4.54 8.16 12.29
C GLY A 158 3.16 8.46 12.85
N LEU A 159 2.14 8.12 12.08
CA LEU A 159 0.72 8.32 12.38
C LEU A 159 -0.08 7.07 12.05
N THR A 160 -1.09 6.75 12.85
CA THR A 160 -2.10 5.74 12.49
C THR A 160 -3.43 6.01 13.19
N ILE A 161 -4.52 5.71 12.51
CA ILE A 161 -5.89 5.80 13.05
C ILE A 161 -6.80 4.78 12.37
N THR A 162 -7.65 4.13 13.15
CA THR A 162 -8.72 3.28 12.63
C THR A 162 -9.92 4.15 12.25
N ILE A 163 -10.30 4.09 10.98
CA ILE A 163 -11.44 4.82 10.42
C ILE A 163 -12.58 3.83 10.20
N ARG A 164 -13.72 4.08 10.86
CA ARG A 164 -14.96 3.32 10.70
C ARG A 164 -16.01 4.24 10.08
N PRO A 165 -16.39 3.98 8.81
CA PRO A 165 -17.37 4.82 8.12
C PRO A 165 -18.68 4.94 8.90
N GLY A 166 -19.16 6.18 9.04
CA GLY A 166 -20.37 6.49 9.81
C GLY A 166 -20.14 6.65 11.32
N GLU A 167 -19.10 6.06 11.91
CA GLU A 167 -18.85 6.08 13.36
C GLU A 167 -17.73 7.06 13.76
N THR A 168 -16.61 7.07 13.05
CA THR A 168 -15.45 7.92 13.36
C THR A 168 -15.27 9.06 12.36
N ALA A 169 -14.34 9.98 12.66
CA ALA A 169 -13.83 10.90 11.66
C ALA A 169 -13.17 10.12 10.52
N CYS A 170 -13.37 10.57 9.29
CA CYS A 170 -12.66 10.03 8.12
C CYS A 170 -11.36 10.81 7.84
N LEU A 171 -10.56 10.38 6.87
CA LEU A 171 -9.31 11.07 6.53
C LEU A 171 -9.57 12.50 6.04
N ALA A 172 -10.65 12.74 5.28
CA ALA A 172 -11.02 14.10 4.87
C ALA A 172 -11.36 15.00 6.05
N CYS A 173 -11.99 14.47 7.13
CA CYS A 173 -12.18 15.24 8.37
C CYS A 173 -10.85 15.67 9.00
N LEU A 174 -9.83 14.80 8.94
CA LEU A 174 -8.51 15.06 9.50
C LEU A 174 -7.74 16.11 8.68
N LEU A 175 -7.80 16.02 7.36
CA LEU A 175 -7.01 16.86 6.46
C LEU A 175 -7.67 18.21 6.15
N GLU A 176 -9.00 18.26 6.07
CA GLU A 176 -9.77 19.45 5.66
C GLU A 176 -10.36 20.21 6.86
N GLY A 177 -10.15 19.72 8.13
CA GLY A 177 -10.49 20.44 9.36
C GLY A 177 -9.61 21.68 9.51
N ASP A 178 -10.14 22.76 10.08
CA ASP A 178 -9.52 24.04 10.49
C ASP A 178 -8.35 24.65 9.69
N GLY A 179 -8.04 24.13 8.52
CA GLY A 179 -7.09 24.71 7.55
C GLY A 179 -5.61 24.80 7.94
N LYS A 180 -5.25 24.56 9.22
CA LYS A 180 -3.88 24.78 9.74
C LYS A 180 -2.98 23.54 9.73
N GLN A 181 -3.55 22.34 9.67
CA GLN A 181 -2.76 21.09 9.69
C GLN A 181 -2.55 20.48 8.31
N ALA A 182 -3.40 20.78 7.34
CA ALA A 182 -3.34 20.23 5.99
C ALA A 182 -2.03 20.58 5.23
N GLY A 183 -1.50 21.79 5.42
CA GLY A 183 -0.30 22.25 4.70
C GLY A 183 0.99 21.55 5.15
N ILE A 184 1.10 21.14 6.40
CA ILE A 184 2.33 20.55 6.95
C ILE A 184 2.45 19.07 6.57
N ILE A 185 1.32 18.38 6.40
CA ILE A 185 1.27 16.94 6.12
C ILE A 185 1.43 16.67 4.61
N ALA A 186 0.98 17.58 3.75
CA ALA A 186 0.90 17.38 2.30
C ALA A 186 2.23 17.53 1.54
N GLU A 187 3.20 18.27 2.08
CA GLU A 187 4.46 18.58 1.36
C GLU A 187 5.63 17.64 1.70
N THR A 188 5.50 16.81 2.73
CA THR A 188 6.61 15.99 3.24
C THR A 188 6.42 14.53 2.85
N THR A 189 7.24 14.03 1.93
CA THR A 189 7.23 12.63 1.49
C THR A 189 8.47 11.88 1.98
N CYS A 190 8.40 10.54 2.06
CA CYS A 190 9.55 9.70 2.41
C CYS A 190 10.73 9.90 1.45
N ASP A 191 10.46 10.27 0.21
CA ASP A 191 11.50 10.46 -0.82
C ASP A 191 12.24 11.80 -0.66
N THR A 192 11.63 12.81 -0.05
CA THR A 192 12.24 14.13 0.17
C THR A 192 12.94 14.26 1.51
N VAL A 193 12.44 13.59 2.55
CA VAL A 193 12.94 13.69 3.94
C VAL A 193 13.57 12.38 4.42
N GLY A 194 13.31 11.29 3.71
CA GLY A 194 13.71 9.94 4.14
C GLY A 194 12.73 9.35 5.16
N VAL A 195 13.00 8.12 5.59
CA VAL A 195 12.25 7.43 6.64
C VAL A 195 13.13 6.47 7.41
N LEU A 196 13.04 6.53 8.71
CA LEU A 196 13.78 5.65 9.63
C LEU A 196 13.00 4.32 9.76
N GLY A 197 13.62 3.18 9.39
CA GLY A 197 12.97 1.86 9.43
C GLY A 197 12.24 1.54 10.75
N PRO A 198 12.82 1.79 11.94
CA PRO A 198 12.15 1.55 13.22
C PRO A 198 10.80 2.27 13.41
N VAL A 199 10.59 3.49 12.90
CA VAL A 199 9.25 4.14 13.02
C VAL A 199 8.20 3.41 12.22
N VAL A 200 8.60 2.87 11.06
CA VAL A 200 7.74 2.03 10.23
C VAL A 200 7.27 0.80 11.02
N GLY A 201 8.20 0.14 11.74
CA GLY A 201 7.90 -1.02 12.59
C GLY A 201 6.92 -0.70 13.72
N VAL A 202 7.07 0.45 14.38
CA VAL A 202 6.17 0.90 15.44
C VAL A 202 4.75 1.12 14.89
N ILE A 203 4.62 1.87 13.79
CA ILE A 203 3.31 2.18 13.20
C ILE A 203 2.64 0.92 12.64
N ALA A 204 3.37 0.09 11.91
CA ALA A 204 2.85 -1.17 11.38
C ALA A 204 2.39 -2.13 12.49
N SER A 205 3.09 -2.14 13.64
CA SER A 205 2.69 -2.95 14.80
C SER A 205 1.39 -2.45 15.43
N ILE A 206 1.19 -1.13 15.51
CA ILE A 206 -0.06 -0.56 16.02
C ILE A 206 -1.20 -0.83 15.03
N GLU A 207 -0.98 -0.63 13.73
CA GLU A 207 -1.94 -0.92 12.67
C GLU A 207 -2.39 -2.39 12.70
N ALA A 208 -1.44 -3.33 12.74
CA ALA A 208 -1.73 -4.76 12.84
C ALA A 208 -2.48 -5.10 14.13
N GLY A 209 -2.14 -4.45 15.25
CA GLY A 209 -2.85 -4.60 16.53
C GLY A 209 -4.31 -4.18 16.43
N GLU A 210 -4.61 -3.03 15.82
CA GLU A 210 -5.97 -2.56 15.57
C GLU A 210 -6.73 -3.50 14.62
N ALA A 211 -6.06 -3.99 13.57
CA ALA A 211 -6.62 -4.97 12.63
C ALA A 211 -7.00 -6.27 13.34
N ILE A 212 -6.12 -6.81 14.20
CA ILE A 212 -6.40 -8.01 14.98
C ILE A 212 -7.60 -7.80 15.91
N LYS A 213 -7.71 -6.64 16.57
CA LYS A 213 -8.88 -6.33 17.42
C LYS A 213 -10.18 -6.37 16.63
N LEU A 214 -10.22 -5.70 15.47
CA LEU A 214 -11.40 -5.69 14.59
C LEU A 214 -11.77 -7.09 14.15
N LEU A 215 -10.81 -7.85 13.61
CA LEU A 215 -11.06 -9.14 12.99
C LEU A 215 -11.27 -10.27 14.00
N SER A 216 -10.77 -10.15 15.23
CA SER A 216 -11.06 -11.09 16.32
C SER A 216 -12.36 -10.79 17.06
N GLY A 217 -13.02 -9.65 16.74
CA GLY A 217 -14.30 -9.24 17.31
C GLY A 217 -14.19 -8.43 18.61
N ASN A 218 -13.06 -7.73 18.82
CA ASN A 218 -12.78 -6.87 19.98
C ASN A 218 -12.81 -5.39 19.59
N SER A 219 -13.81 -4.96 18.84
CA SER A 219 -13.92 -3.57 18.31
C SER A 219 -14.06 -2.51 19.41
N GLU A 220 -14.52 -2.88 20.61
CA GLU A 220 -14.58 -2.00 21.78
C GLU A 220 -13.19 -1.65 22.34
N ALA A 221 -12.18 -2.47 22.04
CA ALA A 221 -10.79 -2.23 22.45
C ALA A 221 -9.99 -1.33 21.50
N LEU A 222 -10.60 -0.85 20.42
CA LEU A 222 -9.95 0.07 19.48
C LEU A 222 -9.59 1.39 20.15
N HIS A 223 -8.47 1.98 19.75
CA HIS A 223 -8.02 3.24 20.33
C HIS A 223 -8.96 4.41 20.02
N ASN A 224 -9.66 4.41 18.87
CA ASN A 224 -10.56 5.48 18.40
C ASN A 224 -9.90 6.87 18.47
N ARG A 225 -8.59 6.93 18.33
CA ARG A 225 -7.75 8.13 18.37
C ARG A 225 -6.66 8.04 17.33
N LEU A 226 -6.22 9.18 16.82
CA LEU A 226 -5.00 9.26 16.03
C LEU A 226 -3.82 9.01 16.98
N VAL A 227 -3.09 7.95 16.74
CA VAL A 227 -1.82 7.70 17.40
C VAL A 227 -0.73 8.37 16.59
N SER A 228 0.07 9.19 17.25
CA SER A 228 1.23 9.87 16.70
C SER A 228 2.45 9.47 17.50
N CYS A 229 3.54 9.14 16.81
CA CYS A 229 4.81 8.90 17.47
C CYS A 229 5.96 9.58 16.72
N ASP A 230 6.93 10.05 17.49
CA ASP A 230 8.25 10.44 17.02
C ASP A 230 9.26 9.62 17.80
N ILE A 231 9.83 8.63 17.15
CA ILE A 231 10.75 7.70 17.84
C ILE A 231 12.12 8.31 18.13
N TRP A 232 12.50 9.39 17.43
CA TRP A 232 13.77 10.07 17.69
C TRP A 232 13.72 10.84 19.00
N SER A 233 12.62 11.52 19.27
CA SER A 233 12.40 12.23 20.53
C SER A 233 11.73 11.38 21.61
N GLY A 234 11.30 10.15 21.29
CA GLY A 234 10.57 9.26 22.21
C GLY A 234 9.16 9.73 22.55
N ARG A 235 8.53 10.58 21.73
CA ARG A 235 7.21 11.13 22.00
C ARG A 235 6.12 10.25 21.41
N PHE A 236 5.10 9.97 22.23
CA PHE A 236 3.86 9.29 21.81
C PHE A 236 2.67 10.14 22.23
N GLN A 237 1.70 10.31 21.33
CA GLN A 237 0.51 11.11 21.56
C GLN A 237 -0.73 10.38 21.05
N HIS A 238 -1.83 10.51 21.78
CA HIS A 238 -3.15 10.04 21.39
C HIS A 238 -4.07 11.24 21.20
N ILE A 239 -4.34 11.58 19.95
CA ILE A 239 -5.07 12.79 19.57
C ILE A 239 -6.52 12.42 19.24
N ARG A 240 -7.46 13.10 19.87
CA ARG A 240 -8.87 12.92 19.53
C ARG A 240 -9.19 13.69 18.25
N VAL A 241 -9.67 12.97 17.24
CA VAL A 241 -10.11 13.57 15.98
C VAL A 241 -11.64 13.61 15.99
N ALA A 242 -12.20 14.81 15.96
CA ALA A 242 -13.65 14.99 15.88
C ALA A 242 -14.13 14.82 14.44
N ARG A 243 -15.29 14.23 14.26
CA ARG A 243 -15.96 14.19 12.96
C ARG A 243 -16.39 15.61 12.59
N ASN A 244 -16.03 16.06 11.39
CA ASN A 244 -16.47 17.35 10.88
C ASN A 244 -17.94 17.23 10.43
N PRO A 245 -18.89 18.04 11.01
CA PRO A 245 -20.30 17.96 10.65
C PRO A 245 -20.59 18.39 9.20
N ASP A 246 -19.65 19.12 8.58
CA ASP A 246 -19.73 19.57 7.18
C ASP A 246 -18.74 18.84 6.25
N CYS A 247 -18.21 17.69 6.67
CA CYS A 247 -17.25 16.96 5.89
C CYS A 247 -17.78 16.60 4.50
N ARG A 248 -17.04 16.99 3.44
CA ARG A 248 -17.43 16.69 2.06
C ARG A 248 -17.64 15.19 1.82
N ALA A 249 -16.72 14.36 2.33
CA ALA A 249 -16.73 12.92 2.04
C ALA A 249 -17.76 12.18 2.93
N CYS A 250 -17.55 12.11 4.26
CA CYS A 250 -18.33 11.23 5.12
C CYS A 250 -19.69 11.81 5.56
N VAL A 251 -20.01 13.09 5.26
CA VAL A 251 -21.30 13.72 5.57
C VAL A 251 -22.05 14.08 4.29
N ARG A 252 -21.41 14.77 3.35
CA ARG A 252 -22.08 15.19 2.10
C ARG A 252 -22.06 14.13 1.00
N GLY A 253 -21.23 13.08 1.13
CA GLY A 253 -21.12 12.03 0.13
C GLY A 253 -20.41 12.47 -1.16
N GLU A 254 -19.64 13.56 -1.12
CA GLU A 254 -18.83 14.02 -2.26
C GLU A 254 -17.53 13.22 -2.33
N LEU A 255 -17.53 12.12 -3.06
CA LEU A 255 -16.42 11.14 -3.15
C LEU A 255 -15.50 11.45 -4.34
N ARG A 256 -14.91 12.65 -4.37
CA ARG A 256 -14.19 13.23 -5.52
C ARG A 256 -13.08 12.35 -6.10
N TYR A 257 -12.36 11.62 -5.25
CA TYR A 257 -11.28 10.73 -5.69
C TYR A 257 -11.83 9.45 -6.31
N LEU A 258 -12.93 8.95 -5.78
CA LEU A 258 -13.62 7.78 -6.33
C LEU A 258 -14.35 8.13 -7.64
N ASP A 259 -14.93 9.32 -7.73
CA ASP A 259 -15.63 9.82 -8.93
C ASP A 259 -14.65 10.19 -10.07
N GLY A 260 -13.34 10.20 -9.79
CA GLY A 260 -12.29 10.49 -10.77
C GLY A 260 -12.15 11.98 -11.10
N GLU A 261 -12.79 12.87 -10.35
CA GLU A 261 -12.66 14.33 -10.53
C GLU A 261 -11.26 14.83 -10.16
N ALA A 262 -10.65 14.22 -9.15
CA ALA A 262 -9.28 14.44 -8.76
C ALA A 262 -8.36 13.43 -9.45
N GLN A 263 -8.22 13.53 -10.78
CA GLN A 263 -7.25 12.68 -11.48
C GLN A 263 -5.84 13.23 -11.28
N PRO A 264 -4.92 12.43 -10.81
CA PRO A 264 -3.53 12.82 -10.77
C PRO A 264 -2.98 12.89 -12.18
N HIS A 265 -2.34 13.96 -12.45
CA HIS A 265 -1.32 13.94 -13.47
C HIS A 265 -0.14 13.13 -12.91
N ILE A 266 0.02 11.97 -13.43
CA ILE A 266 1.07 10.97 -13.56
C ILE A 266 2.48 11.47 -13.08
N THR A 267 2.59 12.01 -11.87
CA THR A 267 3.88 12.38 -11.31
C THR A 267 4.14 11.49 -10.10
N MET A 268 5.14 10.64 -10.20
CA MET A 268 5.59 9.88 -9.02
C MET A 268 6.39 10.82 -8.13
N CYS A 269 5.88 11.06 -6.90
CA CYS A 269 6.58 11.86 -5.91
C CYS A 269 7.99 11.30 -5.66
N GLY A 270 8.99 12.20 -5.64
CA GLY A 270 10.32 11.96 -5.11
C GLY A 270 11.34 11.30 -6.04
N ARG A 271 10.95 10.76 -7.17
CA ARG A 271 11.87 10.24 -8.19
C ARG A 271 11.71 11.08 -9.44
N ASP A 272 12.84 11.40 -10.13
CA ASP A 272 12.81 11.97 -11.48
C ASP A 272 12.20 10.95 -12.45
N SER A 273 10.89 10.69 -12.30
CA SER A 273 10.20 9.65 -13.05
C SER A 273 8.75 10.03 -13.32
N VAL A 274 8.27 9.62 -14.49
CA VAL A 274 6.90 9.78 -14.95
C VAL A 274 6.35 8.40 -15.24
N GLN A 275 5.18 8.09 -14.67
CA GLN A 275 4.43 6.90 -15.04
C GLN A 275 3.45 7.24 -16.15
N ILE A 276 3.38 6.39 -17.16
CA ILE A 276 2.43 6.50 -18.26
C ILE A 276 1.42 5.36 -18.14
N HIS A 277 0.16 5.74 -18.17
CA HIS A 277 -0.98 4.85 -18.26
C HIS A 277 -1.67 5.11 -19.60
N GLU A 278 -1.32 4.35 -20.63
CA GLU A 278 -2.14 4.30 -21.83
C GLU A 278 -3.06 3.08 -21.78
N ARG A 279 -4.06 3.04 -22.68
CA ARG A 279 -5.13 2.04 -22.67
C ARG A 279 -4.60 0.62 -22.43
N ARG A 280 -5.26 -0.17 -21.59
CA ARG A 280 -4.97 -1.58 -21.29
C ARG A 280 -4.69 -2.34 -22.60
N ARG A 281 -3.41 -2.57 -22.88
CA ARG A 281 -2.92 -3.37 -23.98
C ARG A 281 -2.02 -4.42 -23.38
N GLN A 282 -2.38 -5.69 -23.55
CA GLN A 282 -1.50 -6.75 -23.10
C GLN A 282 -0.29 -6.80 -24.03
N LEU A 283 0.90 -6.57 -23.47
CA LEU A 283 2.14 -6.54 -24.23
C LEU A 283 2.86 -7.88 -24.10
N ASP A 284 3.38 -8.39 -25.20
CA ASP A 284 4.38 -9.46 -25.19
C ASP A 284 5.75 -8.84 -24.84
N LEU A 285 6.12 -8.98 -23.56
CA LEU A 285 7.36 -8.41 -23.04
C LEU A 285 8.59 -9.06 -23.67
N ALA A 286 8.52 -10.33 -24.05
CA ALA A 286 9.63 -11.04 -24.68
C ALA A 286 9.86 -10.56 -26.12
N GLU A 287 8.80 -10.29 -26.88
CA GLU A 287 8.89 -9.70 -28.22
C GLU A 287 9.42 -8.27 -28.13
N LEU A 288 8.90 -7.49 -27.17
CA LEU A 288 9.33 -6.12 -26.94
C LEU A 288 10.82 -6.08 -26.54
N ALA A 289 11.27 -6.98 -25.67
CA ALA A 289 12.67 -7.08 -25.26
C ALA A 289 13.60 -7.33 -26.46
N ARG A 290 13.23 -8.25 -27.36
CA ARG A 290 13.99 -8.52 -28.60
C ARG A 290 14.09 -7.28 -29.48
N ARG A 291 12.99 -6.52 -29.61
CA ARG A 291 12.94 -5.31 -30.43
C ARG A 291 13.80 -4.18 -29.86
N VAL A 292 13.84 -4.05 -28.53
CA VAL A 292 14.59 -3.00 -27.83
C VAL A 292 16.08 -3.33 -27.73
N ALA A 293 16.45 -4.61 -27.63
CA ALA A 293 17.84 -5.05 -27.50
C ALA A 293 18.75 -4.58 -28.65
N GLY A 294 18.20 -4.36 -29.85
CA GLY A 294 18.93 -3.84 -31.01
C GLY A 294 19.22 -2.34 -31.02
N GLY A 295 18.62 -1.56 -30.11
CA GLY A 295 18.70 -0.10 -30.09
C GLY A 295 19.01 0.52 -28.71
N SER A 296 19.23 -0.27 -27.68
CA SER A 296 19.51 0.20 -26.32
C SER A 296 21.01 0.11 -26.01
N GLU A 297 21.60 1.18 -25.51
CA GLU A 297 22.92 1.14 -24.86
C GLU A 297 22.73 0.68 -23.40
N GLY A 298 22.80 -0.63 -23.15
CA GLY A 298 22.81 -1.13 -21.78
C GLY A 298 22.01 -2.39 -21.52
N ASP A 299 21.94 -2.74 -20.24
CA ASP A 299 21.36 -3.95 -19.71
C ASP A 299 19.82 -3.98 -19.95
N VAL A 300 19.36 -4.92 -20.78
CA VAL A 300 17.94 -5.20 -21.00
C VAL A 300 17.57 -6.35 -20.09
N ARG A 301 16.72 -6.09 -19.09
CA ARG A 301 16.21 -7.11 -18.17
C ARG A 301 14.75 -7.37 -18.46
N ASN A 302 14.39 -8.62 -18.64
CA ASN A 302 13.04 -9.07 -18.93
C ASN A 302 12.67 -10.25 -18.03
N ASN A 303 11.50 -10.21 -17.43
CA ASN A 303 10.85 -11.34 -16.79
C ASN A 303 9.36 -11.40 -17.20
N GLU A 304 8.57 -12.29 -16.63
CA GLU A 304 7.15 -12.44 -16.97
C GLU A 304 6.28 -11.22 -16.59
N PHE A 305 6.79 -10.30 -15.74
CA PHE A 305 6.04 -9.17 -15.20
C PHE A 305 6.42 -7.83 -15.83
N LEU A 306 7.70 -7.65 -16.18
CA LEU A 306 8.21 -6.38 -16.68
C LEU A 306 9.40 -6.54 -17.61
N LEU A 307 9.60 -5.50 -18.44
CA LEU A 307 10.79 -5.25 -19.24
C LEU A 307 11.44 -3.95 -18.77
N ARG A 308 12.72 -3.98 -18.42
CA ARG A 308 13.51 -2.81 -18.02
C ARG A 308 14.71 -2.64 -18.94
N PHE A 309 14.94 -1.42 -19.42
CA PHE A 309 16.09 -1.10 -20.26
C PHE A 309 16.50 0.37 -20.13
N ARG A 310 17.76 0.65 -20.42
CA ARG A 310 18.33 2.00 -20.34
C ARG A 310 18.44 2.64 -21.71
N ILE A 311 18.11 3.93 -21.74
CA ILE A 311 18.24 4.84 -22.88
C ILE A 311 18.83 6.13 -22.32
N PRO A 312 20.15 6.21 -22.10
CA PRO A 312 20.73 7.36 -21.43
C PRO A 312 20.23 8.72 -22.00
N PRO A 313 19.84 9.67 -21.11
CA PRO A 313 19.91 9.65 -19.66
C PRO A 313 18.72 8.96 -18.96
N TYR A 314 17.81 8.31 -19.70
CA TYR A 314 16.57 7.72 -19.21
C TYR A 314 16.69 6.22 -18.93
N GLU A 315 15.80 5.72 -18.08
CA GLU A 315 15.55 4.32 -17.88
C GLU A 315 14.05 4.05 -17.99
N MET A 316 13.65 3.05 -18.77
CA MET A 316 12.25 2.66 -18.93
C MET A 316 11.99 1.30 -18.29
N THR A 317 10.88 1.22 -17.51
CA THR A 317 10.31 -0.03 -17.02
C THR A 317 8.91 -0.16 -17.59
N ILE A 318 8.64 -1.23 -18.32
CA ILE A 318 7.38 -1.49 -19.02
C ILE A 318 6.73 -2.72 -18.40
N PHE A 319 5.45 -2.65 -18.12
CA PHE A 319 4.67 -3.75 -17.55
C PHE A 319 3.83 -4.45 -18.63
N ALA A 320 3.46 -5.71 -18.38
CA ALA A 320 2.66 -6.49 -19.31
C ALA A 320 1.30 -5.88 -19.62
N ASP A 321 0.74 -5.07 -18.70
CA ASP A 321 -0.54 -4.35 -18.87
C ASP A 321 -0.43 -3.04 -19.68
N GLY A 322 0.74 -2.73 -20.22
CA GLY A 322 1.00 -1.56 -21.03
C GLY A 322 1.39 -0.30 -20.26
N ARG A 323 1.44 -0.36 -18.93
CA ARG A 323 2.01 0.74 -18.13
C ARG A 323 3.51 0.86 -18.37
N ALA A 324 4.04 2.07 -18.26
CA ALA A 324 5.47 2.30 -18.27
C ALA A 324 5.89 3.36 -17.24
N ILE A 325 7.05 3.17 -16.63
CA ILE A 325 7.73 4.15 -15.79
C ILE A 325 8.97 4.62 -16.54
N VAL A 326 9.09 5.93 -16.72
CA VAL A 326 10.25 6.57 -17.33
C VAL A 326 11.00 7.32 -16.24
N LYS A 327 12.18 6.85 -15.85
CA LYS A 327 13.11 7.52 -14.92
C LYS A 327 14.03 8.47 -15.68
N GLY A 328 14.48 9.55 -15.02
CA GLY A 328 15.37 10.58 -15.57
C GLY A 328 14.64 11.80 -16.13
N THR A 329 13.33 11.87 -15.98
CA THR A 329 12.53 13.04 -16.32
C THR A 329 11.33 13.22 -15.40
N LYS A 330 10.93 14.48 -15.22
CA LYS A 330 9.64 14.88 -14.61
C LYS A 330 8.65 15.41 -15.66
N ASP A 331 9.08 15.51 -16.92
CA ASP A 331 8.26 16.04 -18.00
C ASP A 331 7.39 14.93 -18.64
N PRO A 332 6.06 15.02 -18.51
CA PRO A 332 5.14 14.05 -19.12
C PRO A 332 5.23 13.99 -20.64
N ALA A 333 5.61 15.09 -21.31
CA ALA A 333 5.73 15.13 -22.77
C ALA A 333 6.93 14.31 -23.23
N VAL A 334 8.06 14.43 -22.54
CA VAL A 334 9.28 13.62 -22.79
C VAL A 334 8.96 12.15 -22.58
N ALA A 335 8.32 11.82 -21.47
CA ALA A 335 7.97 10.44 -21.14
C ALA A 335 7.01 9.82 -22.18
N ARG A 336 5.99 10.56 -22.63
CA ARG A 336 5.07 10.10 -23.71
C ARG A 336 5.79 9.88 -25.03
N SER A 337 6.73 10.77 -25.37
CA SER A 337 7.52 10.62 -26.59
C SER A 337 8.36 9.34 -26.57
N LEU A 338 9.00 9.05 -25.43
CA LEU A 338 9.75 7.81 -25.22
C LEU A 338 8.83 6.58 -25.28
N TYR A 339 7.68 6.64 -24.63
CA TYR A 339 6.69 5.57 -24.68
C TYR A 339 6.25 5.27 -26.11
N ALA A 340 5.81 6.28 -26.85
CA ALA A 340 5.39 6.13 -28.24
C ALA A 340 6.50 5.57 -29.15
N ARG A 341 7.75 5.98 -28.90
CA ARG A 341 8.90 5.52 -29.69
C ARG A 341 9.22 4.04 -29.50
N TYR A 342 9.15 3.54 -28.26
CA TYR A 342 9.61 2.18 -27.94
C TYR A 342 8.48 1.16 -27.83
N ILE A 343 7.28 1.59 -27.44
CA ILE A 343 6.13 0.69 -27.24
C ILE A 343 5.14 0.82 -28.40
N GLY A 344 5.00 2.02 -28.96
CA GLY A 344 4.03 2.35 -29.98
C GLY A 344 2.76 3.00 -29.38
N SER A 345 2.05 3.77 -30.17
CA SER A 345 0.77 4.39 -29.83
C SER A 345 -0.39 3.42 -30.02
#